data_c5de04e1ff9f2cca6d1257b4f04244db
#
_entry.id   c5de04e1ff9f2cca6d1257b4f04244db
#
_cell.length_a   1.000
_cell.length_b   1.000
_cell.length_c   1.000
_cell.angle_alpha   90.00
_cell.angle_beta   90.00
_cell.angle_gamma   90.00
#
_symmetry.space_group_name_H-M   'P 1'
#
loop_
_entity.id
_entity.type
_entity.pdbx_description
1 polymer ?
#
loop_
_entity_poly.entity_id
_entity_poly.type
_entity_poly.pdbx_seq_one_letter_code
_entity_poly.pdbx_strand_id
1 'polypeptide(L)'
;GKEAAARIAEIKRYPKAKIYALQGDETDVESNAQKLYDKIVNFRPSKLFMHLRPESGFAITVFDALPEEIINYQINLTDHAFWLGCKCLDYIFEFRPYGCTVSQEKRKIDKDKILLLPYYPILNHRDFQGFPSSCTADKIILFSGGELYKIYGGNGLYFKIVTHILDENPQAILLYAGDGDTGGVNAFIAENKYENRFILLGFRQDINEVFKHCDIYLCTYPSAGGLMFQYSAVNGKPILAYNEPKARSKFIEDLICVNANVQLTFTHQKRLTEEAGRLITDKTYRKKKGAELQHAVMTQEQFEREFKSIINSNKNRRQYEHQNIDYDAFFARYLELENEHTDTFKLLIIRKFKFATLKYFPRMTVWFIVKMLSGKGFNFVIKRKVGTFLHKQYNKLKTRYE
;
A
#
# COMPACT_ATOMS: atom_id res chain seq x y z
N GLY A 1 4.65 -16.71 -5.75
CA GLY A 1 4.59 -16.04 -7.05
C GLY A 1 5.95 -15.46 -7.47
N LYS A 2 6.06 -14.91 -8.68
CA LYS A 2 7.31 -14.34 -9.25
C LYS A 2 7.95 -13.26 -8.37
N GLU A 3 7.14 -12.45 -7.68
CA GLU A 3 7.63 -11.41 -6.77
C GLU A 3 8.31 -12.00 -5.53
N ALA A 4 7.75 -13.04 -4.94
CA ALA A 4 8.36 -13.74 -3.81
C ALA A 4 9.71 -14.36 -4.19
N ALA A 5 9.82 -14.94 -5.38
CA ALA A 5 11.07 -15.50 -5.88
C ALA A 5 12.15 -14.43 -6.06
N ALA A 6 11.80 -13.23 -6.55
CA ALA A 6 12.74 -12.13 -6.69
C ALA A 6 13.25 -11.62 -5.33
N ARG A 7 12.37 -11.48 -4.34
CA ARG A 7 12.74 -11.09 -2.96
C ARG A 7 13.62 -12.14 -2.27
N ILE A 8 13.28 -13.41 -2.45
CA ILE A 8 14.10 -14.52 -1.96
C ILE A 8 15.52 -14.48 -2.57
N ALA A 9 15.62 -14.24 -3.88
CA ALA A 9 16.91 -14.13 -4.56
C ALA A 9 17.73 -12.94 -4.03
N GLU A 10 17.09 -11.83 -3.69
CA GLU A 10 17.76 -10.68 -3.09
C GLU A 10 18.29 -10.98 -1.69
N ILE A 11 17.50 -11.61 -0.81
CA ILE A 11 17.91 -12.00 0.53
C ILE A 11 19.10 -13.00 0.47
N LYS A 12 19.10 -13.89 -0.49
CA LYS A 12 20.18 -14.87 -0.70
C LYS A 12 21.54 -14.23 -1.06
N ARG A 13 21.59 -12.96 -1.45
CA ARG A 13 22.83 -12.22 -1.68
C ARG A 13 23.58 -11.93 -0.37
N TYR A 14 22.92 -12.02 0.77
CA TYR A 14 23.53 -11.84 2.07
C TYR A 14 24.01 -13.19 2.60
N PRO A 15 25.35 -13.43 2.72
CA PRO A 15 25.91 -14.77 3.00
C PRO A 15 25.45 -15.39 4.33
N LYS A 16 25.10 -14.55 5.31
CA LYS A 16 24.64 -14.98 6.63
C LYS A 16 23.13 -15.14 6.74
N ALA A 17 22.37 -14.72 5.70
CA ALA A 17 20.92 -14.83 5.73
C ALA A 17 20.47 -16.28 5.51
N LYS A 18 19.55 -16.73 6.34
CA LYS A 18 18.89 -18.04 6.21
C LYS A 18 17.40 -17.84 6.00
N ILE A 19 16.83 -18.53 5.03
CA ILE A 19 15.41 -18.46 4.72
C ILE A 19 14.78 -19.80 5.12
N TYR A 20 13.76 -19.72 5.96
CA TYR A 20 12.95 -20.86 6.35
C TYR A 20 11.52 -20.69 5.82
N ALA A 21 11.07 -21.59 4.97
CA ALA A 21 9.68 -21.62 4.56
C ALA A 21 8.91 -22.53 5.54
N LEU A 22 7.82 -22.00 6.09
CA LEU A 22 6.87 -22.83 6.80
C LEU A 22 6.08 -23.62 5.75
N GLN A 23 6.39 -24.92 5.65
CA GLN A 23 5.66 -25.84 4.79
C GLN A 23 4.57 -26.52 5.61
N GLY A 24 3.32 -26.46 5.13
CA GLY A 24 2.18 -27.08 5.78
C GLY A 24 0.87 -26.71 5.10
N ASP A 25 -0.20 -27.37 5.49
CA ASP A 25 -1.55 -26.99 5.12
C ASP A 25 -1.87 -25.67 5.80
N GLU A 26 -2.26 -24.65 5.04
CA GLU A 26 -2.67 -23.34 5.57
C GLU A 26 -3.83 -23.44 6.59
N THR A 27 -4.52 -24.56 6.61
CA THR A 27 -5.63 -24.86 7.54
C THR A 27 -5.15 -25.42 8.88
N ASP A 28 -3.94 -25.96 8.96
CA ASP A 28 -3.35 -26.49 10.19
C ASP A 28 -2.61 -25.38 10.97
N VAL A 29 -3.39 -24.56 11.63
CA VAL A 29 -2.89 -23.39 12.37
C VAL A 29 -2.00 -23.80 13.53
N GLU A 30 -2.34 -24.87 14.25
CA GLU A 30 -1.62 -25.33 15.44
C GLU A 30 -0.22 -25.87 15.07
N SER A 31 -0.12 -26.77 14.09
CA SER A 31 1.15 -27.29 13.61
C SER A 31 2.05 -26.19 13.03
N ASN A 32 1.46 -25.23 12.31
CA ASN A 32 2.23 -24.09 11.78
C ASN A 32 2.74 -23.17 12.89
N ALA A 33 1.94 -22.95 13.94
CA ALA A 33 2.35 -22.16 15.10
C ALA A 33 3.52 -22.86 15.83
N GLN A 34 3.40 -24.18 16.09
CA GLN A 34 4.47 -24.95 16.72
C GLN A 34 5.76 -24.91 15.90
N LYS A 35 5.69 -25.13 14.59
CA LYS A 35 6.84 -25.05 13.70
C LYS A 35 7.52 -23.68 13.72
N LEU A 36 6.74 -22.61 13.75
CA LEU A 36 7.28 -21.25 13.82
C LEU A 36 7.97 -21.01 15.16
N TYR A 37 7.31 -21.39 16.26
CA TYR A 37 7.87 -21.29 17.61
C TYR A 37 9.21 -22.03 17.71
N ASP A 38 9.24 -23.32 17.35
CA ASP A 38 10.44 -24.14 17.39
C ASP A 38 11.60 -23.53 16.58
N LYS A 39 11.29 -22.98 15.41
CA LYS A 39 12.28 -22.31 14.57
C LYS A 39 12.89 -21.09 15.24
N ILE A 40 12.07 -20.25 15.86
CA ILE A 40 12.53 -19.04 16.54
C ILE A 40 13.36 -19.42 17.77
N VAL A 41 12.84 -20.30 18.62
CA VAL A 41 13.51 -20.71 19.86
C VAL A 41 14.85 -21.44 19.57
N ASN A 42 14.89 -22.31 18.57
CA ASN A 42 16.12 -22.99 18.16
C ASN A 42 17.14 -22.04 17.52
N PHE A 43 16.69 -20.98 16.85
CA PHE A 43 17.56 -19.97 16.26
C PHE A 43 18.14 -19.00 17.31
N ARG A 44 17.45 -18.82 18.45
CA ARG A 44 17.82 -17.95 19.58
C ARG A 44 18.15 -16.51 19.13
N PRO A 45 17.26 -15.80 18.44
CA PRO A 45 17.53 -14.42 18.07
C PRO A 45 17.49 -13.54 19.32
N SER A 46 18.34 -12.53 19.41
CA SER A 46 18.20 -11.47 20.43
C SER A 46 17.14 -10.44 20.05
N LYS A 47 16.80 -10.33 18.77
CA LYS A 47 15.82 -9.38 18.22
C LYS A 47 15.01 -10.06 17.12
N LEU A 48 13.69 -9.88 17.19
CA LEU A 48 12.74 -10.41 16.22
C LEU A 48 11.95 -9.26 15.59
N PHE A 49 11.95 -9.16 14.27
CA PHE A 49 11.18 -8.18 13.52
C PHE A 49 9.96 -8.85 12.90
N MET A 50 8.79 -8.42 13.35
CA MET A 50 7.51 -8.93 12.87
C MET A 50 6.97 -8.02 11.77
N HIS A 51 6.77 -8.60 10.58
CA HIS A 51 6.17 -7.92 9.46
C HIS A 51 4.93 -8.71 9.02
N LEU A 52 3.83 -8.52 9.73
CA LEU A 52 2.65 -9.35 9.68
C LEU A 52 1.47 -8.62 9.04
N ARG A 53 0.55 -9.41 8.50
CA ARG A 53 -0.79 -8.90 8.20
C ARG A 53 -1.54 -8.62 9.50
N PRO A 54 -2.40 -7.59 9.54
CA PRO A 54 -3.13 -7.21 10.76
C PRO A 54 -3.91 -8.36 11.42
N GLU A 55 -4.39 -9.30 10.62
CA GLU A 55 -5.21 -10.43 11.03
C GLU A 55 -4.45 -11.73 11.32
N SER A 56 -3.13 -11.71 11.35
CA SER A 56 -2.30 -12.92 11.48
C SER A 56 -2.29 -13.49 12.90
N GLY A 57 -3.42 -14.03 13.35
CA GLY A 57 -3.61 -14.53 14.71
C GLY A 57 -2.62 -15.62 15.13
N PHE A 58 -2.30 -16.59 14.23
CA PHE A 58 -1.37 -17.67 14.59
C PHE A 58 0.04 -17.16 14.91
N ALA A 59 0.53 -16.21 14.13
CA ALA A 59 1.85 -15.63 14.36
C ALA A 59 1.88 -14.84 15.67
N ILE A 60 0.84 -14.07 15.98
CA ILE A 60 0.72 -13.33 17.23
C ILE A 60 0.71 -14.27 18.44
N THR A 61 0.01 -15.40 18.37
CA THR A 61 0.03 -16.42 19.45
C THR A 61 1.46 -16.95 19.69
N VAL A 62 2.22 -17.17 18.64
CA VAL A 62 3.62 -17.59 18.78
C VAL A 62 4.45 -16.50 19.44
N PHE A 63 4.32 -15.25 19.00
CA PHE A 63 5.12 -14.15 19.55
C PHE A 63 4.80 -13.83 20.99
N ASP A 64 3.53 -14.02 21.42
CA ASP A 64 3.12 -13.87 22.82
C ASP A 64 3.71 -14.96 23.73
N ALA A 65 4.03 -16.12 23.16
CA ALA A 65 4.60 -17.26 23.88
C ALA A 65 6.15 -17.30 23.86
N LEU A 66 6.82 -16.35 23.17
CA LEU A 66 8.28 -16.36 23.09
C LEU A 66 8.95 -16.01 24.43
N PRO A 67 10.19 -16.50 24.67
CA PRO A 67 10.99 -16.11 25.83
C PRO A 67 11.18 -14.58 25.92
N GLU A 68 11.14 -14.03 27.14
CA GLU A 68 11.27 -12.59 27.40
C GLU A 68 12.63 -11.99 26.96
N GLU A 69 13.64 -12.81 26.77
CA GLU A 69 14.97 -12.37 26.30
C GLU A 69 14.96 -11.96 24.82
N ILE A 70 13.93 -12.32 24.07
CA ILE A 70 13.79 -11.97 22.65
C ILE A 70 13.03 -10.66 22.54
N ILE A 71 13.70 -9.60 22.10
CA ILE A 71 13.06 -8.30 21.90
C ILE A 71 12.21 -8.34 20.62
N ASN A 72 10.91 -8.13 20.76
CA ASN A 72 9.92 -8.19 19.68
C ASN A 72 9.62 -6.81 19.12
N TYR A 73 9.98 -6.58 17.86
CA TYR A 73 9.66 -5.35 17.10
C TYR A 73 8.56 -5.64 16.11
N GLN A 74 7.46 -4.89 16.18
CA GLN A 74 6.46 -4.86 15.12
C GLN A 74 6.80 -3.79 14.10
N ILE A 75 6.88 -4.15 12.82
CA ILE A 75 6.92 -3.18 11.71
C ILE A 75 5.49 -2.93 11.26
N ASN A 76 4.95 -1.75 11.53
CA ASN A 76 3.58 -1.43 11.14
C ASN A 76 3.47 -1.21 9.63
N LEU A 77 2.51 -1.91 9.00
CA LEU A 77 2.19 -1.78 7.59
C LEU A 77 1.00 -0.88 7.32
N THR A 78 0.08 -0.81 8.30
CA THR A 78 -1.23 -0.19 8.17
C THR A 78 -1.57 0.57 9.43
N ASP A 79 -1.03 1.76 9.56
CA ASP A 79 -1.20 2.60 10.74
C ASP A 79 -2.66 3.01 11.00
N HIS A 80 -3.50 3.02 9.96
CA HIS A 80 -4.91 3.34 9.99
C HIS A 80 -5.84 2.14 10.25
N ALA A 81 -5.34 0.90 10.20
CA ALA A 81 -6.16 -0.28 10.36
C ALA A 81 -6.08 -0.87 11.77
N PHE A 82 -7.09 -1.65 12.14
CA PHE A 82 -7.00 -2.53 13.30
C PHE A 82 -6.01 -3.67 13.02
N TRP A 83 -5.21 -4.02 14.02
CA TRP A 83 -4.35 -5.19 13.97
C TRP A 83 -4.20 -5.83 15.37
N LEU A 84 -3.90 -7.12 15.35
CA LEU A 84 -3.70 -7.92 16.55
C LEU A 84 -2.27 -7.78 17.08
N GLY A 85 -2.06 -8.09 18.38
CA GLY A 85 -0.71 -8.23 18.93
C GLY A 85 -0.12 -6.99 19.59
N CYS A 86 -0.95 -5.97 19.91
CA CYS A 86 -0.47 -4.77 20.63
C CYS A 86 0.17 -5.08 21.99
N LYS A 87 -0.09 -6.25 22.59
CA LYS A 87 0.43 -6.65 23.89
C LYS A 87 1.68 -7.53 23.84
N CYS A 88 1.94 -8.20 22.71
CA CYS A 88 3.07 -9.13 22.55
C CYS A 88 4.31 -8.48 21.91
N LEU A 89 4.38 -7.14 21.85
CA LEU A 89 5.52 -6.42 21.31
C LEU A 89 6.25 -5.62 22.40
N ASP A 90 7.56 -5.51 22.26
CA ASP A 90 8.37 -4.59 23.05
C ASP A 90 8.43 -3.23 22.42
N TYR A 91 8.55 -3.19 21.08
CA TYR A 91 8.63 -1.96 20.30
C TYR A 91 7.82 -2.06 19.02
N ILE A 92 7.30 -0.90 18.56
CA ILE A 92 6.66 -0.78 17.25
C ILE A 92 7.38 0.27 16.40
N PHE A 93 7.68 -0.10 15.15
CA PHE A 93 8.10 0.87 14.14
C PHE A 93 6.89 1.46 13.46
N GLU A 94 6.70 2.78 13.62
CA GLU A 94 5.77 3.59 12.86
C GLU A 94 6.53 4.40 11.81
N PHE A 95 5.95 4.53 10.63
CA PHE A 95 6.62 5.20 9.53
C PHE A 95 6.26 6.69 9.38
N ARG A 96 5.30 7.19 10.19
CA ARG A 96 4.89 8.60 10.22
C ARG A 96 4.21 8.99 11.54
N PRO A 97 4.22 10.28 11.91
CA PRO A 97 3.64 10.81 13.16
C PRO A 97 2.17 10.41 13.39
N TYR A 98 1.37 10.33 12.31
CA TYR A 98 0.00 9.84 12.40
C TYR A 98 -0.08 8.43 13.04
N GLY A 99 0.73 7.49 12.56
CA GLY A 99 0.79 6.13 13.10
C GLY A 99 1.21 6.12 14.56
N CYS A 100 2.17 6.97 14.95
CA CYS A 100 2.58 7.13 16.35
C CYS A 100 1.42 7.57 17.23
N THR A 101 0.63 8.56 16.79
CA THR A 101 -0.54 9.04 17.53
C THR A 101 -1.62 7.97 17.66
N VAL A 102 -1.94 7.28 16.56
CA VAL A 102 -2.93 6.18 16.57
C VAL A 102 -2.48 5.04 17.49
N SER A 103 -1.20 4.68 17.45
CA SER A 103 -0.66 3.61 18.29
C SER A 103 -0.73 3.96 19.77
N GLN A 104 -0.44 5.21 20.12
CA GLN A 104 -0.57 5.66 21.50
C GLN A 104 -2.04 5.76 21.95
N GLU A 105 -2.91 6.39 21.17
CA GLU A 105 -4.28 6.68 21.60
C GLU A 105 -5.23 5.50 21.45
N LYS A 106 -5.17 4.76 20.35
CA LYS A 106 -6.14 3.70 20.04
C LYS A 106 -5.64 2.31 20.36
N ARG A 107 -4.33 2.05 20.20
CA ARG A 107 -3.72 0.76 20.52
C ARG A 107 -3.17 0.71 21.94
N LYS A 108 -3.14 1.86 22.65
CA LYS A 108 -2.65 1.97 24.02
C LYS A 108 -1.21 1.47 24.20
N ILE A 109 -0.38 1.74 23.21
CA ILE A 109 1.06 1.46 23.25
C ILE A 109 1.75 2.65 23.91
N ASP A 110 2.61 2.38 24.89
CA ASP A 110 3.35 3.41 25.59
C ASP A 110 4.29 4.17 24.65
N LYS A 111 4.42 5.47 24.85
CA LYS A 111 5.16 6.36 23.95
C LYS A 111 6.63 5.96 23.76
N ASP A 112 7.26 5.43 24.79
CA ASP A 112 8.65 4.95 24.78
C ASP A 112 8.87 3.65 24.00
N LYS A 113 7.78 2.91 23.73
CA LYS A 113 7.78 1.72 22.86
C LYS A 113 7.53 2.05 21.38
N ILE A 114 7.19 3.30 21.06
CA ILE A 114 6.88 3.72 19.68
C ILE A 114 8.14 4.32 19.04
N LEU A 115 8.64 3.67 17.99
CA LEU A 115 9.82 4.05 17.25
C LEU A 115 9.41 4.63 15.89
N LEU A 116 9.70 5.91 15.65
CA LEU A 116 9.39 6.56 14.36
C LEU A 116 10.57 6.41 13.40
N LEU A 117 10.31 5.75 12.28
CA LEU A 117 11.25 5.67 11.16
C LEU A 117 10.46 5.59 9.84
N PRO A 118 10.44 6.65 9.03
CA PRO A 118 9.90 6.58 7.68
C PRO A 118 10.59 5.48 6.89
N TYR A 119 9.83 4.62 6.21
CA TYR A 119 10.43 3.57 5.39
C TYR A 119 11.08 4.14 4.13
N TYR A 120 12.09 3.44 3.63
CA TYR A 120 12.80 3.79 2.42
C TYR A 120 12.54 2.73 1.33
N PRO A 121 12.28 3.11 0.07
CA PRO A 121 12.02 2.14 -0.97
C PRO A 121 13.29 1.39 -1.36
N ILE A 122 13.16 0.12 -1.70
CA ILE A 122 14.25 -0.65 -2.29
C ILE A 122 14.45 -0.17 -3.73
N LEU A 123 15.57 0.51 -3.99
CA LEU A 123 15.94 0.96 -5.32
C LEU A 123 16.55 -0.19 -6.13
N ASN A 124 15.70 -1.00 -6.74
CA ASN A 124 16.14 -2.12 -7.57
C ASN A 124 16.75 -1.59 -8.89
N HIS A 125 17.95 -2.05 -9.21
CA HIS A 125 18.53 -1.89 -10.54
C HIS A 125 17.95 -2.97 -11.45
N ARG A 126 16.88 -2.63 -12.15
CA ARG A 126 16.29 -3.45 -13.22
C ARG A 126 16.37 -2.69 -14.53
N ASP A 127 16.50 -3.41 -15.63
CA ASP A 127 16.47 -2.80 -16.94
C ASP A 127 15.11 -2.12 -17.18
N PHE A 128 15.15 -0.93 -17.72
CA PHE A 128 13.95 -0.19 -18.07
C PHE A 128 13.21 -0.89 -19.22
N GLN A 129 11.97 -1.25 -19.00
CA GLN A 129 11.14 -1.98 -19.99
C GLN A 129 10.59 -1.06 -21.09
N GLY A 130 10.92 0.24 -21.07
CA GLY A 130 10.42 1.21 -22.02
C GLY A 130 9.01 1.72 -21.69
N PHE A 131 8.62 2.76 -22.43
CA PHE A 131 7.25 3.26 -22.51
C PHE A 131 6.66 3.00 -23.89
N PRO A 132 5.32 3.04 -24.05
CA PRO A 132 4.67 2.95 -25.36
C PRO A 132 5.19 4.00 -26.35
N SER A 133 5.14 3.70 -27.64
CA SER A 133 5.64 4.57 -28.72
C SER A 133 4.96 5.96 -28.79
N SER A 134 3.77 6.10 -28.21
CA SER A 134 3.07 7.39 -28.07
C SER A 134 3.77 8.35 -27.08
N CYS A 135 4.65 7.85 -26.23
CA CYS A 135 5.43 8.65 -25.28
C CYS A 135 6.67 9.24 -25.95
N THR A 136 6.46 10.13 -26.90
CA THR A 136 7.51 10.83 -27.62
C THR A 136 8.18 11.94 -26.78
N ALA A 137 9.34 12.44 -27.20
CA ALA A 137 10.14 13.40 -26.41
C ALA A 137 9.45 14.77 -26.18
N ASP A 138 8.44 15.10 -26.95
CA ASP A 138 7.61 16.29 -26.81
C ASP A 138 6.46 16.12 -25.79
N LYS A 139 6.24 14.91 -25.31
CA LYS A 139 5.18 14.61 -24.34
C LYS A 139 5.68 14.75 -22.89
N ILE A 140 4.74 15.11 -22.03
CA ILE A 140 4.96 15.13 -20.58
C ILE A 140 4.27 13.91 -20.00
N ILE A 141 5.07 13.07 -19.33
CA ILE A 141 4.61 11.79 -18.81
C ILE A 141 4.18 11.95 -17.34
N LEU A 142 2.87 11.91 -17.12
CA LEU A 142 2.31 11.70 -15.80
C LEU A 142 2.31 10.20 -15.52
N PHE A 143 2.60 9.83 -14.28
CA PHE A 143 2.56 8.44 -13.85
C PHE A 143 1.66 8.29 -12.63
N SER A 144 0.84 7.25 -12.63
CA SER A 144 0.10 6.73 -11.47
C SER A 144 0.41 5.25 -11.29
N GLY A 145 0.30 4.74 -10.07
CA GLY A 145 0.58 3.32 -9.85
C GLY A 145 0.01 2.73 -8.58
N GLY A 146 -0.29 1.44 -8.65
CA GLY A 146 -0.87 0.62 -7.58
C GLY A 146 -1.99 -0.26 -8.10
N GLU A 147 -2.55 -1.11 -7.23
CA GLU A 147 -3.73 -1.90 -7.56
C GLU A 147 -4.88 -1.00 -8.04
N LEU A 148 -5.58 -1.41 -9.10
CA LEU A 148 -6.62 -0.59 -9.75
C LEU A 148 -7.80 -0.24 -8.82
N TYR A 149 -8.08 -1.02 -7.77
CA TYR A 149 -9.12 -0.64 -6.80
C TYR A 149 -8.87 0.72 -6.16
N LYS A 150 -7.62 1.20 -6.14
CA LYS A 150 -7.23 2.46 -5.52
C LYS A 150 -7.76 3.71 -6.23
N ILE A 151 -8.19 3.57 -7.47
CA ILE A 151 -8.74 4.68 -8.26
C ILE A 151 -10.25 4.59 -8.46
N TYR A 152 -10.86 3.50 -7.99
CA TYR A 152 -12.31 3.36 -7.98
C TYR A 152 -12.92 3.94 -6.70
N GLY A 153 -14.12 4.43 -6.78
CA GLY A 153 -14.80 5.06 -5.65
C GLY A 153 -14.53 6.55 -5.52
N GLY A 154 -14.78 7.12 -4.34
CA GLY A 154 -14.62 8.55 -4.09
C GLY A 154 -15.42 9.43 -5.06
N ASN A 155 -16.60 8.99 -5.48
CA ASN A 155 -17.46 9.65 -6.50
C ASN A 155 -16.75 9.89 -7.84
N GLY A 156 -15.81 9.02 -8.21
CA GLY A 156 -15.04 9.09 -9.44
C GLY A 156 -14.09 10.29 -9.52
N LEU A 157 -13.68 10.84 -8.38
CA LEU A 157 -12.87 12.07 -8.34
C LEU A 157 -11.53 11.90 -9.05
N TYR A 158 -10.89 10.73 -8.93
CA TYR A 158 -9.65 10.45 -9.67
C TYR A 158 -9.83 10.66 -11.18
N PHE A 159 -10.87 10.08 -11.74
CA PHE A 159 -11.18 10.20 -13.17
C PHE A 159 -11.52 11.63 -13.57
N LYS A 160 -12.25 12.39 -12.74
CA LYS A 160 -12.51 13.81 -12.98
C LYS A 160 -11.25 14.67 -13.01
N ILE A 161 -10.30 14.38 -12.11
CA ILE A 161 -8.98 15.03 -12.09
C ILE A 161 -8.22 14.69 -13.38
N VAL A 162 -8.19 13.42 -13.77
CA VAL A 162 -7.52 12.96 -15.00
C VAL A 162 -8.11 13.61 -16.23
N THR A 163 -9.46 13.64 -16.35
CA THR A 163 -10.15 14.31 -17.47
C THR A 163 -9.70 15.75 -17.58
N HIS A 164 -9.78 16.51 -16.49
CA HIS A 164 -9.40 17.94 -16.51
C HIS A 164 -7.91 18.13 -16.90
N ILE A 165 -7.01 17.32 -16.36
CA ILE A 165 -5.59 17.42 -16.69
C ILE A 165 -5.33 17.11 -18.19
N LEU A 166 -5.94 16.03 -18.69
CA LEU A 166 -5.69 15.61 -20.07
C LEU A 166 -6.37 16.56 -21.07
N ASP A 167 -7.58 17.03 -20.83
CA ASP A 167 -8.28 17.92 -21.75
C ASP A 167 -7.59 19.27 -21.87
N GLU A 168 -7.10 19.81 -20.76
CA GLU A 168 -6.43 21.13 -20.76
C GLU A 168 -4.96 21.07 -21.26
N ASN A 169 -4.36 19.87 -21.30
CA ASN A 169 -2.94 19.72 -21.63
C ASN A 169 -2.73 18.64 -22.71
N PRO A 170 -2.85 18.97 -24.01
CA PRO A 170 -2.74 18.01 -25.12
C PRO A 170 -1.39 17.27 -25.19
N GLN A 171 -0.33 17.84 -24.63
CA GLN A 171 1.01 17.24 -24.55
C GLN A 171 1.15 16.22 -23.41
N ALA A 172 0.17 16.12 -22.50
CA ALA A 172 0.23 15.22 -21.36
C ALA A 172 -0.24 13.81 -21.71
N ILE A 173 0.50 12.80 -21.23
CA ILE A 173 0.13 11.39 -21.27
C ILE A 173 0.14 10.85 -19.84
N LEU A 174 -0.90 10.15 -19.44
CA LEU A 174 -0.95 9.43 -18.16
C LEU A 174 -0.65 7.95 -18.39
N LEU A 175 0.38 7.46 -17.73
CA LEU A 175 0.70 6.04 -17.63
C LEU A 175 0.26 5.50 -16.28
N TYR A 176 -0.36 4.34 -16.27
CA TYR A 176 -0.77 3.66 -15.04
C TYR A 176 -0.17 2.27 -14.96
N ALA A 177 0.56 1.97 -13.88
CA ALA A 177 1.09 0.64 -13.65
C ALA A 177 0.41 -0.02 -12.42
N GLY A 178 -0.14 -1.20 -12.62
CA GLY A 178 -0.79 -1.98 -11.57
C GLY A 178 -1.69 -3.07 -12.12
N ASP A 179 -2.13 -3.94 -11.22
CA ASP A 179 -3.04 -5.04 -11.52
C ASP A 179 -4.45 -4.75 -10.97
N GLY A 180 -5.43 -5.53 -11.39
CA GLY A 180 -6.80 -5.47 -10.90
C GLY A 180 -7.84 -5.48 -12.02
N ASP A 181 -9.07 -5.06 -11.70
CA ASP A 181 -10.16 -4.96 -12.67
C ASP A 181 -9.98 -3.74 -13.58
N THR A 182 -9.68 -4.00 -14.84
CA THR A 182 -9.48 -2.95 -15.87
C THR A 182 -10.78 -2.48 -16.52
N GLY A 183 -11.93 -3.13 -16.25
CA GLY A 183 -13.19 -2.85 -16.96
C GLY A 183 -13.61 -1.40 -16.87
N GLY A 184 -13.62 -0.83 -15.67
CA GLY A 184 -14.00 0.58 -15.45
C GLY A 184 -13.03 1.57 -16.08
N VAL A 185 -11.72 1.31 -16.01
CA VAL A 185 -10.71 2.19 -16.64
C VAL A 185 -10.79 2.14 -18.16
N ASN A 186 -10.95 0.94 -18.74
CA ASN A 186 -11.08 0.79 -20.19
C ASN A 186 -12.34 1.47 -20.72
N ALA A 187 -13.48 1.38 -19.99
CA ALA A 187 -14.70 2.11 -20.35
C ALA A 187 -14.44 3.63 -20.31
N PHE A 188 -13.83 4.15 -19.25
CA PHE A 188 -13.48 5.56 -19.13
C PHE A 188 -12.56 6.04 -20.26
N ILE A 189 -11.53 5.26 -20.62
CA ILE A 189 -10.60 5.57 -21.73
C ILE A 189 -11.39 5.69 -23.05
N ALA A 190 -12.24 4.71 -23.35
CA ALA A 190 -13.02 4.70 -24.60
C ALA A 190 -14.06 5.84 -24.66
N GLU A 191 -14.79 6.09 -23.56
CA GLU A 191 -15.79 7.16 -23.49
C GLU A 191 -15.19 8.55 -23.71
N ASN A 192 -13.94 8.77 -23.25
CA ASN A 192 -13.24 10.06 -23.37
C ASN A 192 -12.24 10.11 -24.53
N LYS A 193 -12.10 9.05 -25.30
CA LYS A 193 -11.16 8.95 -26.43
C LYS A 193 -9.70 9.17 -26.02
N TYR A 194 -9.29 8.52 -24.89
CA TYR A 194 -7.94 8.63 -24.34
C TYR A 194 -7.04 7.44 -24.66
N GLU A 195 -7.31 6.63 -25.69
CA GLU A 195 -6.59 5.39 -26.02
C GLU A 195 -5.07 5.57 -26.12
N ASN A 196 -4.63 6.75 -26.60
CA ASN A 196 -3.20 7.09 -26.73
C ASN A 196 -2.69 8.05 -25.64
N ARG A 197 -3.51 8.36 -24.64
CA ARG A 197 -3.21 9.38 -23.64
C ARG A 197 -3.41 8.93 -22.20
N PHE A 198 -4.19 7.89 -21.96
CA PHE A 198 -4.26 7.19 -20.70
C PHE A 198 -3.97 5.70 -20.94
N ILE A 199 -2.77 5.25 -20.62
CA ILE A 199 -2.26 3.95 -21.04
C ILE A 199 -1.99 3.08 -19.81
N LEU A 200 -2.59 1.89 -19.80
CA LEU A 200 -2.34 0.89 -18.79
C LEU A 200 -1.07 0.10 -19.16
N LEU A 201 -0.07 0.11 -18.27
CA LEU A 201 1.19 -0.61 -18.44
C LEU A 201 1.15 -2.03 -17.87
N GLY A 202 0.06 -2.39 -17.14
CA GLY A 202 0.03 -3.60 -16.35
C GLY A 202 1.01 -3.57 -15.17
N PHE A 203 1.37 -4.74 -14.66
CA PHE A 203 2.33 -4.84 -13.56
C PHE A 203 3.76 -4.56 -14.03
N ARG A 204 4.44 -3.63 -13.36
CA ARG A 204 5.83 -3.23 -13.66
C ARG A 204 6.75 -3.63 -12.51
N GLN A 205 7.82 -4.37 -12.83
CA GLN A 205 8.85 -4.74 -11.85
C GLN A 205 9.99 -3.71 -11.77
N ASP A 206 10.13 -2.89 -12.79
CA ASP A 206 11.12 -1.83 -12.94
C ASP A 206 10.60 -0.47 -12.46
N ILE A 207 9.81 -0.45 -11.40
CA ILE A 207 9.09 0.75 -10.96
C ILE A 207 10.02 1.94 -10.67
N ASN A 208 11.22 1.70 -10.17
CA ASN A 208 12.20 2.76 -9.97
C ASN A 208 12.64 3.39 -11.30
N GLU A 209 12.82 2.59 -12.35
CA GLU A 209 13.17 3.09 -13.69
C GLU A 209 11.98 3.84 -14.30
N VAL A 210 10.74 3.37 -14.10
CA VAL A 210 9.54 4.11 -14.49
C VAL A 210 9.56 5.52 -13.89
N PHE A 211 9.87 5.66 -12.60
CA PHE A 211 9.97 6.97 -11.95
C PHE A 211 11.14 7.81 -12.49
N LYS A 212 12.26 7.23 -12.85
CA LYS A 212 13.35 7.99 -13.50
C LYS A 212 12.92 8.60 -14.84
N HIS A 213 12.05 7.93 -15.58
CA HIS A 213 11.66 8.30 -16.93
C HIS A 213 10.33 9.06 -17.03
N CYS A 214 9.51 9.09 -15.98
CA CYS A 214 8.32 9.96 -15.95
C CYS A 214 8.69 11.39 -15.51
N ASP A 215 7.73 12.33 -15.65
CA ASP A 215 7.89 13.74 -15.30
C ASP A 215 7.21 14.12 -14.00
N ILE A 216 6.01 13.60 -13.74
CA ILE A 216 5.14 13.98 -12.63
C ILE A 216 4.46 12.72 -12.11
N TYR A 217 4.32 12.60 -10.79
CA TYR A 217 3.52 11.55 -10.18
C TYR A 217 2.14 12.08 -9.77
N LEU A 218 1.08 11.51 -10.35
CA LEU A 218 -0.29 11.73 -9.94
C LEU A 218 -0.72 10.62 -8.98
N CYS A 219 -1.02 10.98 -7.74
CA CYS A 219 -1.44 10.03 -6.73
C CYS A 219 -2.80 9.42 -7.03
N THR A 220 -2.94 8.14 -6.73
CA THR A 220 -4.23 7.45 -6.75
C THR A 220 -5.16 8.00 -5.66
N TYR A 221 -6.47 8.07 -5.95
CA TYR A 221 -7.52 8.48 -5.03
C TYR A 221 -8.76 7.58 -5.26
N PRO A 222 -9.46 7.13 -4.24
CA PRO A 222 -9.41 7.52 -2.82
C PRO A 222 -8.29 6.87 -1.98
N SER A 223 -7.61 5.85 -2.48
CA SER A 223 -6.60 5.12 -1.71
C SER A 223 -5.19 5.45 -2.20
N ALA A 224 -4.44 6.18 -1.39
CA ALA A 224 -3.07 6.56 -1.71
C ALA A 224 -2.08 5.38 -1.57
N GLY A 225 -0.99 5.42 -2.33
CA GLY A 225 0.10 4.44 -2.31
C GLY A 225 1.38 4.98 -1.70
N GLY A 226 1.64 4.76 -0.39
CA GLY A 226 2.79 5.33 0.31
C GLY A 226 4.14 5.04 -0.35
N LEU A 227 4.37 3.82 -0.83
CA LEU A 227 5.63 3.45 -1.49
C LEU A 227 5.85 4.21 -2.81
N MET A 228 4.78 4.50 -3.56
CA MET A 228 4.88 5.28 -4.81
C MET A 228 5.34 6.71 -4.55
N PHE A 229 4.93 7.33 -3.44
CA PHE A 229 5.44 8.64 -3.03
C PHE A 229 6.93 8.61 -2.77
N GLN A 230 7.43 7.57 -2.11
CA GLN A 230 8.85 7.41 -1.84
C GLN A 230 9.66 7.29 -3.15
N TYR A 231 9.22 6.46 -4.10
CA TYR A 231 9.86 6.36 -5.40
C TYR A 231 9.85 7.69 -6.16
N SER A 232 8.73 8.42 -6.13
CA SER A 232 8.61 9.74 -6.74
C SER A 232 9.62 10.72 -6.14
N ALA A 233 9.66 10.80 -4.81
CA ALA A 233 10.49 11.74 -4.08
C ALA A 233 11.99 11.48 -4.28
N VAL A 234 12.44 10.24 -4.14
CA VAL A 234 13.87 9.91 -4.31
C VAL A 234 14.36 10.12 -5.74
N ASN A 235 13.47 10.06 -6.74
CA ASN A 235 13.78 10.37 -8.12
C ASN A 235 13.50 11.83 -8.52
N GLY A 236 13.18 12.70 -7.55
CA GLY A 236 12.94 14.12 -7.78
C GLY A 236 11.76 14.40 -8.72
N LYS A 237 10.69 13.60 -8.65
CA LYS A 237 9.49 13.79 -9.47
C LYS A 237 8.41 14.46 -8.65
N PRO A 238 7.89 15.64 -9.05
CA PRO A 238 6.82 16.32 -8.35
C PRO A 238 5.61 15.42 -8.12
N ILE A 239 4.98 15.57 -6.96
CA ILE A 239 3.81 14.79 -6.56
C ILE A 239 2.58 15.69 -6.59
N LEU A 240 1.52 15.19 -7.22
CA LEU A 240 0.18 15.76 -7.19
C LEU A 240 -0.75 14.80 -6.44
N ALA A 241 -1.22 15.17 -5.27
CA ALA A 241 -2.11 14.34 -4.49
C ALA A 241 -3.33 15.12 -3.99
N TYR A 242 -4.51 14.53 -4.13
CA TYR A 242 -5.71 15.07 -3.52
C TYR A 242 -5.83 14.56 -2.08
N ASN A 243 -6.16 15.47 -1.16
CA ASN A 243 -6.43 15.14 0.23
C ASN A 243 -7.85 15.55 0.61
N GLU A 244 -8.57 14.65 1.27
CA GLU A 244 -9.96 14.90 1.69
C GLU A 244 -10.04 16.06 2.68
N PRO A 245 -10.82 17.13 2.39
CA PRO A 245 -10.89 18.30 3.26
C PRO A 245 -11.46 18.01 4.65
N LYS A 246 -12.38 17.03 4.76
CA LYS A 246 -13.06 16.68 6.02
C LYS A 246 -12.23 15.77 6.91
N ALA A 247 -11.40 14.93 6.31
CA ALA A 247 -10.53 14.00 7.03
C ALA A 247 -9.06 14.39 6.84
N ARG A 248 -8.74 15.65 7.10
CA ARG A 248 -7.38 16.18 6.92
C ARG A 248 -6.37 15.40 7.71
N SER A 249 -5.40 14.86 7.00
CA SER A 249 -4.22 14.27 7.59
C SER A 249 -3.04 14.61 6.71
N LYS A 250 -1.90 14.93 7.31
CA LYS A 250 -0.66 15.16 6.57
C LYS A 250 0.01 13.84 6.17
N PHE A 251 -0.76 12.85 5.78
CA PHE A 251 -0.27 11.49 5.57
C PHE A 251 0.91 11.39 4.63
N ILE A 252 0.90 12.19 3.58
CA ILE A 252 1.91 12.15 2.53
C ILE A 252 3.10 12.99 2.94
N GLU A 253 2.85 14.21 3.39
CA GLU A 253 3.87 15.13 3.88
C GLU A 253 4.64 14.50 5.04
N ASP A 254 3.95 13.90 6.02
CA ASP A 254 4.57 13.25 7.18
C ASP A 254 5.46 12.06 6.81
N LEU A 255 5.19 11.40 5.69
CA LEU A 255 6.01 10.31 5.20
C LEU A 255 7.24 10.81 4.42
N ILE A 256 7.11 11.90 3.70
CA ILE A 256 8.10 12.37 2.72
C ILE A 256 8.93 13.54 3.27
N CYS A 257 8.30 14.49 3.97
CA CYS A 257 8.92 15.72 4.40
C CYS A 257 9.78 15.54 5.66
N VAL A 258 10.85 14.75 5.55
CA VAL A 258 11.74 14.40 6.65
C VAL A 258 12.79 15.48 6.90
N ASN A 259 13.35 16.06 5.84
CA ASN A 259 14.43 17.05 5.90
C ASN A 259 13.96 18.48 5.61
N ALA A 260 12.84 18.66 4.93
CA ALA A 260 12.25 19.97 4.61
C ALA A 260 10.75 19.84 4.38
N ASN A 261 10.00 20.91 4.65
CA ASN A 261 8.56 20.94 4.38
C ASN A 261 8.29 21.30 2.91
N VAL A 262 7.54 20.44 2.23
CA VAL A 262 7.07 20.66 0.85
C VAL A 262 5.58 20.38 0.81
N GLN A 263 4.81 21.23 0.13
CA GLN A 263 3.39 20.98 -0.11
C GLN A 263 3.23 19.92 -1.20
N LEU A 264 2.57 18.81 -0.89
CA LEU A 264 2.34 17.69 -1.78
C LEU A 264 0.85 17.44 -2.03
N THR A 265 0.00 17.89 -1.12
CA THR A 265 -1.45 17.62 -1.12
C THR A 265 -2.27 18.87 -1.35
N PHE A 266 -3.39 18.67 -2.03
CA PHE A 266 -4.39 19.70 -2.35
C PHE A 266 -5.77 19.25 -1.87
N THR A 267 -6.48 20.12 -1.18
CA THR A 267 -7.84 19.86 -0.70
C THR A 267 -8.93 20.32 -1.67
N HIS A 268 -8.55 21.00 -2.75
CA HIS A 268 -9.46 21.48 -3.78
C HIS A 268 -9.00 21.00 -5.15
N GLN A 269 -9.90 20.34 -5.88
CA GLN A 269 -9.62 19.82 -7.22
C GLN A 269 -9.04 20.90 -8.15
N LYS A 270 -9.64 22.09 -8.18
CA LYS A 270 -9.20 23.22 -9.02
C LYS A 270 -7.71 23.56 -8.78
N ARG A 271 -7.29 23.70 -7.52
CA ARG A 271 -5.89 23.99 -7.19
C ARG A 271 -4.93 22.88 -7.60
N LEU A 272 -5.35 21.63 -7.48
CA LEU A 272 -4.55 20.49 -7.93
C LEU A 272 -4.36 20.51 -9.44
N THR A 273 -5.42 20.77 -10.20
CA THR A 273 -5.34 20.80 -11.66
C THR A 273 -4.62 22.03 -12.20
N GLU A 274 -4.73 23.19 -11.56
CA GLU A 274 -3.91 24.39 -11.84
C GLU A 274 -2.42 24.09 -11.62
N GLU A 275 -2.05 23.46 -10.51
CA GLU A 275 -0.67 23.06 -10.25
C GLU A 275 -0.18 22.00 -11.26
N ALA A 276 -1.03 21.06 -11.64
CA ALA A 276 -0.74 20.10 -12.71
C ALA A 276 -0.41 20.81 -14.04
N GLY A 277 -1.25 21.76 -14.46
CA GLY A 277 -1.03 22.56 -15.66
C GLY A 277 0.31 23.32 -15.60
N ARG A 278 0.63 23.94 -14.46
CA ARG A 278 1.92 24.63 -14.28
C ARG A 278 3.11 23.66 -14.36
N LEU A 279 3.04 22.51 -13.71
CA LEU A 279 4.09 21.50 -13.79
C LEU A 279 4.26 20.92 -15.19
N ILE A 280 3.17 20.82 -15.96
CA ILE A 280 3.22 20.32 -17.36
C ILE A 280 3.85 21.35 -18.28
N THR A 281 3.47 22.62 -18.17
CA THR A 281 3.88 23.68 -19.12
C THR A 281 5.24 24.31 -18.79
N ASP A 282 5.58 24.42 -17.50
CA ASP A 282 6.85 25.04 -17.05
C ASP A 282 7.87 23.97 -16.62
N LYS A 283 8.79 23.66 -17.51
CA LYS A 283 9.90 22.71 -17.27
C LYS A 283 10.81 23.14 -16.12
N THR A 284 11.08 24.44 -16.00
CA THR A 284 11.96 24.98 -14.95
C THR A 284 11.31 24.85 -13.59
N TYR A 285 10.03 25.21 -13.50
CA TYR A 285 9.23 25.03 -12.30
C TYR A 285 9.14 23.55 -11.88
N ARG A 286 8.84 22.67 -12.84
CA ARG A 286 8.80 21.22 -12.60
C ARG A 286 10.10 20.69 -12.04
N LYS A 287 11.26 21.06 -12.63
CA LYS A 287 12.58 20.65 -12.11
C LYS A 287 12.84 21.19 -10.71
N LYS A 288 12.50 22.46 -10.46
CA LYS A 288 12.64 23.07 -9.14
C LYS A 288 11.84 22.32 -8.09
N LYS A 289 10.56 22.02 -8.38
CA LYS A 289 9.69 21.25 -7.47
C LYS A 289 10.19 19.83 -7.21
N GLY A 290 10.71 19.17 -8.23
CA GLY A 290 11.37 17.88 -8.08
C GLY A 290 12.59 17.91 -7.17
N ALA A 291 13.45 18.90 -7.34
CA ALA A 291 14.64 19.07 -6.50
C ALA A 291 14.28 19.41 -5.03
N GLU A 292 13.29 20.28 -4.80
CA GLU A 292 12.76 20.55 -3.45
C GLU A 292 12.29 19.27 -2.77
N LEU A 293 11.56 18.43 -3.49
CA LEU A 293 11.05 17.16 -2.99
C LEU A 293 12.16 16.14 -2.71
N GLN A 294 13.13 16.03 -3.61
CA GLN A 294 14.29 15.15 -3.44
C GLN A 294 15.15 15.54 -2.22
N HIS A 295 15.23 16.84 -1.93
CA HIS A 295 15.88 17.32 -0.72
C HIS A 295 15.07 17.02 0.55
N ALA A 296 13.73 17.04 0.46
CA ALA A 296 12.85 16.84 1.60
C ALA A 296 12.78 15.37 2.06
N VAL A 297 12.91 14.41 1.14
CA VAL A 297 12.80 12.98 1.46
C VAL A 297 14.04 12.46 2.17
N MET A 298 13.87 11.44 3.01
CA MET A 298 14.97 10.73 3.65
C MET A 298 15.88 10.07 2.61
N THR A 299 17.21 10.18 2.77
CA THR A 299 18.16 9.43 1.92
C THR A 299 18.35 7.99 2.44
N GLN A 300 18.92 7.13 1.60
CA GLN A 300 19.24 5.76 1.99
C GLN A 300 20.22 5.73 3.17
N GLU A 301 21.26 6.54 3.14
CA GLU A 301 22.25 6.62 4.20
C GLU A 301 21.67 7.15 5.52
N GLN A 302 20.70 8.08 5.44
CA GLN A 302 19.97 8.56 6.60
C GLN A 302 19.14 7.42 7.19
N PHE A 303 18.39 6.70 6.36
CA PHE A 303 17.57 5.55 6.79
C PHE A 303 18.43 4.49 7.48
N GLU A 304 19.51 4.05 6.84
CA GLU A 304 20.40 3.02 7.39
C GLU A 304 21.03 3.43 8.73
N ARG A 305 21.49 4.67 8.83
CA ARG A 305 22.08 5.20 10.05
C ARG A 305 21.05 5.30 11.17
N GLU A 306 19.85 5.80 10.87
CA GLU A 306 18.78 5.93 11.87
C GLU A 306 18.27 4.57 12.32
N PHE A 307 18.02 3.66 11.38
CA PHE A 307 17.61 2.28 11.71
C PHE A 307 18.64 1.61 12.64
N LYS A 308 19.92 1.60 12.28
CA LYS A 308 20.99 1.03 13.11
C LYS A 308 21.02 1.67 14.51
N SER A 309 20.87 2.98 14.59
CA SER A 309 20.85 3.69 15.86
C SER A 309 19.64 3.32 16.72
N ILE A 310 18.46 3.25 16.13
CA ILE A 310 17.23 2.91 16.84
C ILE A 310 17.30 1.49 17.38
N ILE A 311 17.71 0.50 16.57
CA ILE A 311 17.78 -0.90 17.03
C ILE A 311 18.87 -1.15 18.07
N ASN A 312 19.89 -0.27 18.18
CA ASN A 312 20.93 -0.38 19.20
C ASN A 312 20.53 0.28 20.52
N SER A 313 19.74 1.34 20.48
CA SER A 313 19.37 2.12 21.67
C SER A 313 17.93 1.90 22.12
N ASN A 314 17.07 1.36 21.27
CA ASN A 314 15.61 1.29 21.45
C ASN A 314 14.98 2.67 21.70
N LYS A 315 15.54 3.73 21.11
CA LYS A 315 15.08 5.11 21.30
C LYS A 315 14.90 5.80 19.95
N ASN A 316 13.87 6.65 19.88
CA ASN A 316 13.65 7.51 18.75
C ASN A 316 14.82 8.49 18.57
N ARG A 317 15.23 8.69 17.33
CA ARG A 317 16.12 9.76 16.89
C ARG A 317 15.37 11.06 16.61
N ARG A 318 14.09 10.94 16.23
CA ARG A 318 13.23 12.04 15.84
C ARG A 318 12.14 12.20 16.88
N GLN A 319 11.86 13.44 17.24
CA GLN A 319 10.63 13.77 17.92
C GLN A 319 9.50 13.83 16.88
N TYR A 320 8.31 13.45 17.28
CA TYR A 320 7.11 13.63 16.49
C TYR A 320 6.09 14.44 17.26
N GLU A 321 5.38 15.30 16.53
CA GLU A 321 4.26 16.02 17.08
C GLU A 321 3.04 15.10 17.15
N HIS A 322 2.36 15.13 18.29
CA HIS A 322 1.09 14.48 18.45
C HIS A 322 0.07 15.12 17.52
N GLN A 323 -0.63 14.33 16.74
CA GLN A 323 -1.59 14.83 15.76
C GLN A 323 -2.99 14.88 16.33
N ASN A 324 -3.71 15.99 16.09
CA ASN A 324 -5.13 16.06 16.39
C ASN A 324 -5.90 15.34 15.29
N ILE A 325 -6.36 14.12 15.58
CA ILE A 325 -7.06 13.25 14.63
C ILE A 325 -8.55 13.24 14.98
N ASP A 326 -9.40 13.69 14.06
CA ASP A 326 -10.82 13.45 14.11
C ASP A 326 -11.08 11.99 13.72
N TYR A 327 -11.10 11.11 14.73
CA TYR A 327 -11.28 9.68 14.52
C TYR A 327 -12.66 9.32 14.00
N ASP A 328 -13.69 10.07 14.33
CA ASP A 328 -15.05 9.80 13.87
C ASP A 328 -15.18 10.10 12.37
N ALA A 329 -14.68 11.26 11.94
CA ALA A 329 -14.64 11.61 10.52
C ALA A 329 -13.73 10.66 9.73
N PHE A 330 -12.58 10.30 10.28
CA PHE A 330 -11.66 9.35 9.67
C PHE A 330 -12.30 7.97 9.55
N PHE A 331 -12.91 7.47 10.62
CA PHE A 331 -13.52 6.14 10.66
C PHE A 331 -14.75 6.06 9.75
N ALA A 332 -15.59 7.10 9.73
CA ALA A 332 -16.71 7.19 8.81
C ALA A 332 -16.24 7.12 7.33
N ARG A 333 -15.18 7.87 7.00
CA ARG A 333 -14.61 7.84 5.65
C ARG A 333 -13.96 6.50 5.32
N TYR A 334 -13.23 5.92 6.26
CA TYR A 334 -12.64 4.58 6.11
C TYR A 334 -13.72 3.52 5.85
N LEU A 335 -14.81 3.53 6.62
CA LEU A 335 -15.93 2.61 6.41
C LEU A 335 -16.63 2.82 5.06
N GLU A 336 -16.78 4.05 4.60
CA GLU A 336 -17.33 4.34 3.28
C GLU A 336 -16.48 3.70 2.18
N LEU A 337 -15.17 3.85 2.24
CA LEU A 337 -14.22 3.27 1.29
C LEU A 337 -14.17 1.73 1.39
N GLU A 338 -14.12 1.20 2.61
CA GLU A 338 -14.13 -0.23 2.85
C GLU A 338 -15.46 -0.88 2.46
N ASN A 339 -16.59 -0.18 2.59
CA ASN A 339 -17.89 -0.72 2.20
C ASN A 339 -17.98 -1.02 0.70
N GLU A 340 -17.21 -0.38 -0.13
CA GLU A 340 -17.07 -0.75 -1.54
C GLU A 340 -16.40 -2.13 -1.71
N HIS A 341 -15.62 -2.57 -0.71
CA HIS A 341 -14.85 -3.83 -0.73
C HIS A 341 -15.25 -4.84 0.36
N THR A 342 -15.98 -4.43 1.41
CA THR A 342 -16.30 -5.28 2.60
C THR A 342 -17.16 -6.48 2.29
N ASP A 343 -17.90 -6.47 1.20
CA ASP A 343 -18.65 -7.65 0.79
C ASP A 343 -17.74 -8.85 0.55
N THR A 344 -16.53 -8.62 0.06
CA THR A 344 -15.51 -9.66 -0.11
C THR A 344 -15.05 -10.20 1.25
N PHE A 345 -14.82 -9.31 2.23
CA PHE A 345 -14.36 -9.69 3.56
C PHE A 345 -15.42 -10.48 4.33
N LYS A 346 -16.67 -10.00 4.31
CA LYS A 346 -17.81 -10.70 4.92
C LYS A 346 -18.01 -12.09 4.32
N LEU A 347 -17.91 -12.20 2.99
CA LEU A 347 -18.01 -13.48 2.29
C LEU A 347 -16.87 -14.43 2.63
N LEU A 348 -15.64 -13.93 2.80
CA LEU A 348 -14.50 -14.73 3.24
C LEU A 348 -14.71 -15.29 4.66
N ILE A 349 -15.21 -14.48 5.60
CA ILE A 349 -15.52 -14.90 6.96
C ILE A 349 -16.60 -15.99 6.95
N ILE A 350 -17.70 -15.76 6.24
CA ILE A 350 -18.80 -16.75 6.13
C ILE A 350 -18.29 -18.05 5.51
N ARG A 351 -17.46 -17.98 4.48
CA ARG A 351 -16.87 -19.14 3.83
C ARG A 351 -15.93 -19.92 4.75
N LYS A 352 -15.12 -19.22 5.53
CA LYS A 352 -14.13 -19.81 6.43
C LYS A 352 -14.79 -20.45 7.65
N PHE A 353 -15.73 -19.76 8.29
CA PHE A 353 -16.34 -20.20 9.54
C PHE A 353 -17.68 -20.90 9.37
N LYS A 354 -18.28 -20.91 8.15
CA LYS A 354 -19.51 -21.65 7.82
C LYS A 354 -20.61 -21.47 8.88
N PHE A 355 -21.09 -22.57 9.49
CA PHE A 355 -22.13 -22.56 10.52
C PHE A 355 -21.71 -21.82 11.81
N ALA A 356 -20.42 -21.77 12.13
CA ALA A 356 -19.95 -20.98 13.26
C ALA A 356 -20.23 -19.49 13.09
N THR A 357 -20.35 -18.99 11.85
CA THR A 357 -20.75 -17.60 11.59
C THR A 357 -22.12 -17.27 12.17
N LEU A 358 -23.07 -18.21 12.11
CA LEU A 358 -24.40 -18.02 12.68
C LEU A 358 -24.33 -17.82 14.21
N LYS A 359 -23.48 -18.55 14.89
CA LYS A 359 -23.31 -18.47 16.35
C LYS A 359 -22.55 -17.22 16.79
N TYR A 360 -21.43 -16.90 16.13
CA TYR A 360 -20.51 -15.86 16.58
C TYR A 360 -20.73 -14.51 15.89
N PHE A 361 -21.30 -14.50 14.68
CA PHE A 361 -21.54 -13.29 13.88
C PHE A 361 -22.96 -13.27 13.28
N PRO A 362 -24.01 -13.32 14.09
CA PRO A 362 -25.39 -13.45 13.59
C PRO A 362 -25.81 -12.33 12.63
N ARG A 363 -25.39 -11.08 12.90
CA ARG A 363 -25.68 -9.94 12.00
C ARG A 363 -25.08 -10.11 10.61
N MET A 364 -23.91 -10.74 10.50
CA MET A 364 -23.25 -11.02 9.22
C MET A 364 -23.99 -12.13 8.47
N THR A 365 -24.53 -13.11 9.18
CA THR A 365 -25.36 -14.16 8.58
C THR A 365 -26.67 -13.57 8.04
N VAL A 366 -27.34 -12.71 8.81
CA VAL A 366 -28.55 -11.99 8.35
C VAL A 366 -28.24 -11.14 7.11
N TRP A 367 -27.16 -10.37 7.14
CA TRP A 367 -26.71 -9.60 5.98
C TRP A 367 -26.51 -10.48 4.74
N PHE A 368 -25.88 -11.65 4.89
CA PHE A 368 -25.66 -12.59 3.79
C PHE A 368 -26.99 -13.11 3.21
N ILE A 369 -27.92 -13.51 4.07
CA ILE A 369 -29.25 -14.01 3.63
C ILE A 369 -30.00 -12.91 2.87
N VAL A 370 -30.06 -11.69 3.42
CA VAL A 370 -30.72 -10.54 2.77
C VAL A 370 -30.09 -10.26 1.40
N LYS A 371 -28.76 -10.33 1.31
CA LYS A 371 -28.05 -10.09 0.06
C LYS A 371 -28.27 -11.18 -0.98
N MET A 372 -28.37 -12.43 -0.55
CA MET A 372 -28.74 -13.56 -1.42
C MET A 372 -30.18 -13.41 -1.96
N LEU A 373 -31.11 -13.04 -1.10
CA LEU A 373 -32.51 -12.84 -1.47
C LEU A 373 -32.74 -11.63 -2.38
N SER A 374 -31.91 -10.60 -2.27
CA SER A 374 -31.98 -9.40 -3.12
C SER A 374 -31.50 -9.60 -4.57
N GLY A 375 -31.05 -10.79 -4.93
CA GLY A 375 -30.55 -11.14 -6.28
C GLY A 375 -29.19 -10.54 -6.66
N LYS A 376 -28.77 -9.45 -6.00
CA LYS A 376 -27.47 -8.81 -6.24
C LYS A 376 -26.27 -9.65 -5.79
N GLY A 377 -26.46 -10.49 -4.75
CA GLY A 377 -25.43 -11.39 -4.23
C GLY A 377 -25.23 -12.65 -5.07
N PHE A 378 -26.27 -13.15 -5.75
CA PHE A 378 -26.24 -14.40 -6.51
C PHE A 378 -25.31 -14.30 -7.72
N ASN A 379 -25.37 -13.20 -8.46
CA ASN A 379 -24.50 -12.96 -9.63
C ASN A 379 -23.02 -12.82 -9.24
N PHE A 380 -22.71 -12.24 -8.09
CA PHE A 380 -21.34 -12.10 -7.62
C PHE A 380 -20.72 -13.43 -7.19
N VAL A 381 -21.47 -14.26 -6.45
CA VAL A 381 -21.00 -15.59 -5.99
C VAL A 381 -20.83 -16.55 -7.17
N ILE A 382 -21.74 -16.52 -8.14
CA ILE A 382 -21.65 -17.37 -9.35
C ILE A 382 -20.51 -16.91 -10.25
N LYS A 383 -20.40 -15.62 -10.58
CA LYS A 383 -19.29 -15.11 -11.40
C LYS A 383 -17.92 -15.48 -10.82
N ARG A 384 -17.77 -15.42 -9.51
CA ARG A 384 -16.51 -15.77 -8.84
C ARG A 384 -16.25 -17.27 -8.79
N LYS A 385 -17.27 -18.11 -8.53
CA LYS A 385 -17.13 -19.59 -8.60
C LYS A 385 -16.83 -20.07 -10.01
N VAL A 386 -17.51 -19.53 -11.00
CA VAL A 386 -17.31 -19.87 -12.42
C VAL A 386 -15.94 -19.35 -12.88
N GLY A 387 -15.57 -18.13 -12.54
CA GLY A 387 -14.26 -17.59 -12.86
C GLY A 387 -13.11 -18.39 -12.24
N THR A 388 -13.20 -18.75 -10.95
CA THR A 388 -12.18 -19.58 -10.27
C THR A 388 -12.14 -21.01 -10.81
N PHE A 389 -13.31 -21.57 -11.16
CA PHE A 389 -13.40 -22.90 -11.77
C PHE A 389 -12.79 -22.91 -13.18
N LEU A 390 -13.12 -21.93 -14.03
CA LEU A 390 -12.56 -21.79 -15.37
C LEU A 390 -11.06 -21.53 -15.35
N HIS A 391 -10.58 -20.71 -14.43
CA HIS A 391 -9.14 -20.45 -14.24
C HIS A 391 -8.39 -21.71 -13.78
N LYS A 392 -9.00 -22.51 -12.89
CA LYS A 392 -8.45 -23.79 -12.46
C LYS A 392 -8.42 -24.83 -13.60
N GLN A 393 -9.44 -24.85 -14.45
CA GLN A 393 -9.48 -25.71 -15.64
C GLN A 393 -8.48 -25.25 -16.70
N TYR A 394 -8.38 -23.94 -16.95
CA TYR A 394 -7.39 -23.38 -17.86
C TYR A 394 -5.96 -23.71 -17.42
N ASN A 395 -5.62 -23.56 -16.15
CA ASN A 395 -4.29 -23.92 -15.63
C ASN A 395 -4.02 -25.44 -15.70
N LYS A 396 -5.04 -26.29 -15.52
CA LYS A 396 -4.92 -27.75 -15.73
C LYS A 396 -4.70 -28.12 -17.18
N LEU A 397 -5.31 -27.40 -18.10
CA LEU A 397 -5.09 -27.62 -19.54
C LEU A 397 -3.70 -27.13 -19.96
N LYS A 398 -3.28 -25.97 -19.46
CA LYS A 398 -1.96 -25.41 -19.75
C LYS A 398 -0.81 -26.34 -19.30
N THR A 399 -0.92 -26.94 -18.12
CA THR A 399 0.07 -27.93 -17.61
C THR A 399 0.01 -29.31 -18.28
N ARG A 400 -0.94 -29.52 -19.17
CA ARG A 400 -1.07 -30.79 -19.94
C ARG A 400 -0.47 -30.67 -21.35
N TYR A 401 -0.19 -29.44 -21.80
CA TYR A 401 0.33 -29.14 -23.14
C TYR A 401 1.72 -28.43 -23.10
N GLU A 402 2.26 -28.19 -21.89
CA GLU A 402 3.68 -27.93 -21.61
C GLU A 402 4.32 -29.22 -21.06
#